data_95b7bb83983f2a6ccf9db6abdbeb11d1
#
_entry.id   95b7bb83983f2a6ccf9db6abdbeb11d1
#
_cell.length_a   1.000
_cell.length_b   1.000
_cell.length_c   1.000
_cell.angle_alpha   90.00
_cell.angle_beta   90.00
_cell.angle_gamma   90.00
#
_symmetry.space_group_name_H-M   'P 1'
#
loop_
_entity.id
_entity.type
_entity.pdbx_description
1 polymer ?
#
loop_
_entity_poly.entity_id
_entity_poly.type
_entity_poly.pdbx_seq_one_letter_code
_entity_poly.pdbx_strand_id
1 'polypeptide(L)'
;YPISPSVPYPDGANGSLLTDKGLNYLINYVGKIKEIVGDKVGIAFDCGPGLTAIDALKFAKGVEPFNVMWLEDMVTGDYTPYSLAQVYRDITQNTTTNIHTGEQVYLRQNFRELIQTHAVNVGGPDPADVGGIAELKWIAEYANLHGIMMAPHGVFDGVFGMAALTHVSATMPNNYIAYEYPQGHPDWW
;
A
#
# COMPACT_ATOMS: atom_id res chain seq x y z
N TYR A 1 -13.81 15.34 -12.99
CA TYR A 1 -12.96 14.25 -12.60
C TYR A 1 -12.21 14.60 -11.31
N PRO A 2 -11.78 13.60 -10.54
CA PRO A 2 -11.15 13.84 -9.25
C PRO A 2 -9.82 14.57 -9.34
N ILE A 3 -9.17 14.58 -10.49
CA ILE A 3 -7.83 15.09 -10.70
C ILE A 3 -7.89 16.34 -11.57
N SER A 4 -6.95 17.25 -11.40
CA SER A 4 -6.91 18.47 -12.19
C SER A 4 -6.89 18.13 -13.69
N PRO A 5 -7.85 18.63 -14.49
CA PRO A 5 -7.89 18.34 -15.92
C PRO A 5 -6.75 18.98 -16.71
N SER A 6 -5.93 19.80 -16.06
CA SER A 6 -4.76 20.44 -16.68
C SER A 6 -3.52 19.53 -16.74
N VAL A 7 -3.55 18.39 -16.06
CA VAL A 7 -2.46 17.42 -16.13
C VAL A 7 -2.99 16.18 -16.82
N PRO A 8 -2.71 15.98 -18.11
CA PRO A 8 -3.07 14.74 -18.77
C PRO A 8 -2.32 13.58 -18.08
N TYR A 9 -3.03 12.49 -17.86
CA TYR A 9 -2.41 11.22 -17.52
C TYR A 9 -1.85 10.60 -18.80
N PRO A 10 -0.59 10.74 -19.14
CA PRO A 10 -0.05 9.99 -20.26
C PRO A 10 0.04 8.51 -19.92
N ASP A 11 0.37 8.17 -18.67
CA ASP A 11 0.70 6.80 -18.29
C ASP A 11 0.29 6.43 -16.85
N GLY A 12 -0.65 7.14 -16.27
CA GLY A 12 -1.17 6.81 -14.93
C GLY A 12 -0.26 7.10 -13.74
N ALA A 13 0.96 7.52 -13.98
CA ALA A 13 1.98 7.63 -12.91
C ALA A 13 2.38 9.06 -12.55
N ASN A 14 1.79 10.08 -13.14
CA ASN A 14 2.17 11.46 -12.86
C ASN A 14 1.21 12.08 -11.85
N GLY A 15 1.75 12.39 -10.68
CA GLY A 15 1.01 13.08 -9.63
C GLY A 15 0.32 14.33 -10.14
N SER A 16 -0.95 14.46 -9.82
CA SER A 16 -1.77 15.61 -10.10
C SER A 16 -2.27 16.21 -8.80
N LEU A 17 -2.49 17.52 -8.78
CA LEU A 17 -3.12 18.16 -7.64
C LEU A 17 -4.60 17.78 -7.61
N LEU A 18 -5.08 17.29 -6.47
CA LEU A 18 -6.50 17.06 -6.26
C LEU A 18 -7.25 18.39 -6.18
N THR A 19 -8.35 18.46 -6.92
CA THR A 19 -9.34 19.51 -6.68
C THR A 19 -10.23 19.13 -5.49
N ASP A 20 -10.88 20.11 -4.85
CA ASP A 20 -11.86 19.82 -3.79
C ASP A 20 -12.96 18.86 -4.25
N LYS A 21 -13.41 19.01 -5.50
CA LYS A 21 -14.38 18.09 -6.11
C LYS A 21 -13.83 16.67 -6.21
N GLY A 22 -12.55 16.53 -6.59
CA GLY A 22 -11.87 15.25 -6.70
C GLY A 22 -11.68 14.57 -5.35
N LEU A 23 -11.22 15.31 -4.36
CA LEU A 23 -11.07 14.82 -3.00
C LEU A 23 -12.41 14.33 -2.43
N ASN A 24 -13.44 15.15 -2.54
CA ASN A 24 -14.79 14.79 -2.09
C ASN A 24 -15.36 13.57 -2.83
N TYR A 25 -15.06 13.43 -4.12
CA TYR A 25 -15.46 12.25 -4.88
C TYR A 25 -14.80 10.97 -4.34
N LEU A 26 -13.47 10.99 -4.08
CA LEU A 26 -12.76 9.84 -3.53
C LEU A 26 -13.27 9.46 -2.13
N ILE A 27 -13.45 10.44 -1.25
CA ILE A 27 -13.98 10.21 0.10
C ILE A 27 -15.39 9.60 0.04
N ASN A 28 -16.26 10.16 -0.79
CA ASN A 28 -17.63 9.64 -0.97
C ASN A 28 -17.63 8.23 -1.59
N TYR A 29 -16.69 7.93 -2.48
CA TYR A 29 -16.54 6.61 -3.07
C TYR A 29 -16.21 5.56 -2.03
N VAL A 30 -15.23 5.84 -1.15
CA VAL A 30 -14.90 5.00 0.00
C VAL A 30 -16.11 4.78 0.91
N GLY A 31 -16.82 5.85 1.23
CA GLY A 31 -18.04 5.79 2.08
C GLY A 31 -19.12 4.88 1.48
N LYS A 32 -19.37 4.98 0.17
CA LYS A 32 -20.35 4.12 -0.50
C LYS A 32 -19.96 2.64 -0.49
N ILE A 33 -18.68 2.34 -0.68
CA ILE A 33 -18.19 0.95 -0.57
C ILE A 33 -18.40 0.46 0.87
N LYS A 34 -18.05 1.28 1.86
CA LYS A 34 -18.25 0.94 3.27
C LYS A 34 -19.71 0.69 3.63
N GLU A 35 -20.65 1.46 3.09
CA GLU A 35 -22.09 1.24 3.25
C GLU A 35 -22.54 -0.13 2.72
N ILE A 36 -21.99 -0.56 1.57
CA ILE A 36 -22.33 -1.84 0.94
C ILE A 36 -21.72 -3.02 1.71
N VAL A 37 -20.44 -2.91 2.05
CA VAL A 37 -19.67 -4.01 2.66
C VAL A 37 -19.97 -4.12 4.16
N GLY A 38 -20.30 -3.04 4.82
CA GLY A 38 -20.52 -2.98 6.27
C GLY A 38 -19.25 -3.17 7.10
N ASP A 39 -19.42 -3.67 8.32
CA ASP A 39 -18.33 -3.83 9.28
C ASP A 39 -17.74 -5.24 9.35
N LYS A 40 -18.29 -6.17 8.55
CA LYS A 40 -17.88 -7.58 8.60
C LYS A 40 -16.65 -7.88 7.75
N VAL A 41 -16.33 -7.02 6.79
CA VAL A 41 -15.22 -7.21 5.85
C VAL A 41 -14.31 -5.98 5.94
N GLY A 42 -13.02 -6.20 6.12
CA GLY A 42 -12.02 -5.14 6.04
C GLY A 42 -11.91 -4.62 4.61
N ILE A 43 -11.70 -3.32 4.45
CA ILE A 43 -11.54 -2.67 3.15
C ILE A 43 -10.17 -2.03 3.11
N ALA A 44 -9.36 -2.39 2.14
CA ALA A 44 -8.14 -1.70 1.78
C ALA A 44 -8.28 -1.08 0.39
N PHE A 45 -7.59 0.01 0.15
CA PHE A 45 -7.58 0.67 -1.14
C PHE A 45 -6.16 0.81 -1.65
N ASP A 46 -5.88 0.15 -2.75
CA ASP A 46 -4.75 0.48 -3.57
C ASP A 46 -5.08 1.74 -4.36
N CYS A 47 -4.30 2.79 -4.14
CA CYS A 47 -4.52 4.10 -4.74
C CYS A 47 -3.73 4.26 -6.03
N GLY A 48 -2.73 3.40 -6.26
CA GLY A 48 -1.73 3.58 -7.28
C GLY A 48 -0.99 4.91 -7.14
N PRO A 49 0.28 5.03 -7.43
CA PRO A 49 1.07 6.23 -7.16
C PRO A 49 0.60 7.41 -8.02
N GLY A 50 -0.21 8.28 -7.47
CA GLY A 50 -0.79 9.38 -8.25
C GLY A 50 -1.04 10.68 -7.46
N LEU A 51 -0.93 10.65 -6.13
CA LEU A 51 -1.19 11.82 -5.30
C LEU A 51 0.10 12.51 -4.87
N THR A 52 0.01 13.83 -4.66
CA THR A 52 1.06 14.53 -3.91
C THR A 52 0.98 14.12 -2.43
N ALA A 53 2.06 14.27 -1.67
CA ALA A 53 2.06 13.99 -0.24
C ALA A 53 0.96 14.74 0.52
N ILE A 54 0.71 16.00 0.14
CA ILE A 54 -0.33 16.83 0.76
C ILE A 54 -1.73 16.29 0.43
N ASP A 55 -1.97 15.90 -0.82
CA ASP A 55 -3.28 15.38 -1.23
C ASP A 55 -3.52 13.98 -0.68
N ALA A 56 -2.48 13.14 -0.60
CA ALA A 56 -2.52 11.86 0.10
C ALA A 56 -2.91 12.02 1.57
N LEU A 57 -2.32 12.99 2.28
CA LEU A 57 -2.69 13.29 3.66
C LEU A 57 -4.12 13.79 3.79
N LYS A 58 -4.59 14.68 2.89
CA LYS A 58 -5.99 15.13 2.89
C LYS A 58 -6.96 13.96 2.68
N PHE A 59 -6.63 13.06 1.76
CA PHE A 59 -7.45 11.88 1.49
C PHE A 59 -7.44 10.93 2.68
N ALA A 60 -6.28 10.62 3.24
CA ALA A 60 -6.15 9.76 4.43
C ALA A 60 -6.98 10.28 5.61
N LYS A 61 -6.93 11.59 5.87
CA LYS A 61 -7.79 12.22 6.89
C LYS A 61 -9.27 12.17 6.56
N GLY A 62 -9.61 12.35 5.29
CA GLY A 62 -11.00 12.33 4.84
C GLY A 62 -11.70 10.98 5.00
N VAL A 63 -10.93 9.88 4.98
CA VAL A 63 -11.48 8.53 5.11
C VAL A 63 -11.38 7.95 6.52
N GLU A 64 -10.80 8.65 7.50
CA GLU A 64 -10.74 8.22 8.91
C GLU A 64 -12.10 7.74 9.46
N PRO A 65 -13.23 8.42 9.18
CA PRO A 65 -14.53 7.97 9.68
C PRO A 65 -14.98 6.59 9.19
N PHE A 66 -14.40 6.09 8.12
CA PHE A 66 -14.78 4.79 7.52
C PHE A 66 -13.97 3.61 8.04
N ASN A 67 -12.90 3.88 8.81
CA ASN A 67 -12.04 2.86 9.40
C ASN A 67 -11.60 1.80 8.37
N VAL A 68 -10.99 2.24 7.28
CA VAL A 68 -10.41 1.36 6.26
C VAL A 68 -9.17 0.65 6.83
N MET A 69 -8.86 -0.55 6.34
CA MET A 69 -7.69 -1.31 6.80
C MET A 69 -6.40 -0.57 6.51
N TRP A 70 -6.26 -0.06 5.29
CA TRP A 70 -5.16 0.83 4.88
C TRP A 70 -5.46 1.53 3.55
N LEU A 71 -4.67 2.56 3.28
CA LEU A 71 -4.48 3.14 1.96
C LEU A 71 -3.07 2.78 1.45
N GLU A 72 -2.99 2.28 0.24
CA GLU A 72 -1.79 1.70 -0.35
C GLU A 72 -1.26 2.59 -1.47
N ASP A 73 0.06 2.72 -1.55
CA ASP A 73 0.83 3.30 -2.65
C ASP A 73 0.31 4.64 -3.17
N MET A 74 -0.04 5.54 -2.24
CA MET A 74 -0.72 6.78 -2.58
C MET A 74 0.15 7.81 -3.29
N VAL A 75 1.44 7.82 -3.03
CA VAL A 75 2.29 8.98 -3.33
C VAL A 75 2.97 8.82 -4.68
N THR A 76 2.90 9.88 -5.50
CA THR A 76 3.63 9.90 -6.78
C THR A 76 5.13 9.68 -6.58
N GLY A 77 5.74 8.87 -7.42
CA GLY A 77 7.14 8.46 -7.30
C GLY A 77 7.38 7.26 -6.38
N ASP A 78 6.32 6.63 -5.86
CA ASP A 78 6.44 5.46 -5.00
C ASP A 78 6.98 4.24 -5.74
N TYR A 79 6.59 4.04 -6.98
CA TYR A 79 7.10 2.94 -7.81
C TYR A 79 8.56 3.15 -8.20
N THR A 80 9.40 3.12 -7.20
CA THR A 80 10.85 3.21 -7.32
C THR A 80 11.50 2.13 -6.44
N PRO A 81 12.73 1.70 -6.77
CA PRO A 81 13.44 0.73 -5.94
C PRO A 81 13.90 1.29 -4.58
N TYR A 82 13.59 2.54 -4.29
CA TYR A 82 13.93 3.23 -3.04
C TYR A 82 12.68 3.51 -2.23
N SER A 83 12.84 3.60 -0.93
CA SER A 83 11.75 4.02 -0.07
C SER A 83 11.59 5.54 -0.06
N LEU A 84 10.34 6.01 -0.02
CA LEU A 84 9.99 7.40 0.27
C LEU A 84 9.70 7.58 1.78
N ALA A 85 10.54 7.02 2.63
CA ALA A 85 10.28 6.88 4.05
C ALA A 85 9.91 8.21 4.74
N GLN A 86 10.63 9.30 4.45
CA GLN A 86 10.31 10.59 5.06
C GLN A 86 8.93 11.11 4.63
N VAL A 87 8.59 10.96 3.36
CA VAL A 87 7.29 11.39 2.82
C VAL A 87 6.15 10.61 3.45
N TYR A 88 6.27 9.30 3.50
CA TYR A 88 5.27 8.42 4.14
C TYR A 88 5.16 8.67 5.64
N ARG A 89 6.26 8.88 6.33
CA ARG A 89 6.27 9.23 7.75
C ARG A 89 5.46 10.49 8.02
N ASP A 90 5.64 11.53 7.22
CA ASP A 90 4.92 12.79 7.40
C ASP A 90 3.39 12.60 7.19
N ILE A 91 2.98 11.67 6.34
CA ILE A 91 1.57 11.29 6.18
C ILE A 91 1.10 10.48 7.39
N THR A 92 1.80 9.38 7.69
CA THR A 92 1.40 8.41 8.72
C THR A 92 1.27 9.03 10.11
N GLN A 93 2.15 9.96 10.47
CA GLN A 93 2.09 10.64 11.75
C GLN A 93 0.96 11.66 11.89
N ASN A 94 0.30 12.01 10.80
CA ASN A 94 -0.73 13.05 10.78
C ASN A 94 -2.13 12.52 10.44
N THR A 95 -2.34 11.20 10.42
CA THR A 95 -3.64 10.57 10.23
C THR A 95 -3.79 9.34 11.13
N THR A 96 -5.02 8.93 11.39
CA THR A 96 -5.35 7.66 12.04
C THR A 96 -5.62 6.54 11.05
N THR A 97 -5.71 6.85 9.76
CA THR A 97 -5.82 5.84 8.70
C THR A 97 -4.48 5.14 8.51
N ASN A 98 -4.48 3.82 8.53
CA ASN A 98 -3.25 3.07 8.28
C ASN A 98 -2.74 3.29 6.85
N ILE A 99 -1.44 3.38 6.72
CA ILE A 99 -0.72 3.61 5.47
C ILE A 99 0.10 2.37 5.14
N HIS A 100 0.04 1.97 3.88
CA HIS A 100 0.71 0.81 3.32
C HIS A 100 1.54 1.20 2.09
N THR A 101 2.71 0.61 1.93
CA THR A 101 3.51 0.66 0.71
C THR A 101 4.59 -0.42 0.72
N GLY A 102 5.26 -0.61 -0.40
CA GLY A 102 6.47 -1.40 -0.47
C GLY A 102 6.58 -2.40 -1.61
N GLU A 103 5.59 -2.53 -2.48
CA GLU A 103 5.60 -3.54 -3.55
C GLU A 103 6.77 -3.37 -4.52
N GLN A 104 7.18 -2.14 -4.79
CA GLN A 104 8.29 -1.83 -5.71
C GLN A 104 9.62 -1.54 -4.98
N VAL A 105 9.68 -1.72 -3.68
CA VAL A 105 10.90 -1.48 -2.89
C VAL A 105 11.80 -2.71 -2.89
N TYR A 106 13.00 -2.58 -3.40
CA TYR A 106 13.96 -3.67 -3.54
C TYR A 106 14.84 -3.82 -2.32
N LEU A 107 15.09 -5.04 -1.90
CA LEU A 107 16.03 -5.43 -0.86
C LEU A 107 15.73 -4.89 0.54
N ARG A 108 16.06 -5.68 1.55
CA ARG A 108 15.80 -5.37 2.97
C ARG A 108 16.38 -4.05 3.46
N GLN A 109 17.51 -3.62 2.91
CA GLN A 109 18.15 -2.37 3.33
C GLN A 109 17.30 -1.14 3.01
N ASN A 110 16.47 -1.18 1.97
CA ASN A 110 15.58 -0.09 1.59
C ASN A 110 14.29 -0.07 2.45
N PHE A 111 13.91 -1.20 3.04
CA PHE A 111 12.82 -1.25 4.02
C PHE A 111 13.24 -0.76 5.41
N ARG A 112 14.54 -0.71 5.70
CA ARG A 112 15.02 -0.37 7.04
C ARG A 112 14.49 0.98 7.51
N GLU A 113 14.56 2.01 6.68
CA GLU A 113 14.11 3.35 7.04
C GLU A 113 12.59 3.42 7.20
N LEU A 114 11.82 2.79 6.30
CA LEU A 114 10.36 2.68 6.43
C LEU A 114 9.95 2.10 7.79
N ILE A 115 10.65 1.06 8.24
CA ILE A 115 10.36 0.35 9.48
C ILE A 115 10.83 1.17 10.69
N GLN A 116 12.08 1.60 10.73
CA GLN A 116 12.68 2.27 11.90
C GLN A 116 12.03 3.61 12.22
N THR A 117 11.55 4.31 11.21
CA THR A 117 10.91 5.62 11.39
C THR A 117 9.40 5.53 11.54
N HIS A 118 8.82 4.32 11.53
CA HIS A 118 7.37 4.12 11.47
C HIS A 118 6.71 4.93 10.35
N ALA A 119 7.34 4.90 9.17
CA ALA A 119 6.84 5.59 8.00
C ALA A 119 5.55 4.97 7.45
N VAL A 120 5.31 3.69 7.76
CA VAL A 120 4.09 2.97 7.41
C VAL A 120 3.55 2.19 8.61
N ASN A 121 2.28 1.85 8.59
CA ASN A 121 1.65 0.96 9.57
C ASN A 121 1.65 -0.48 9.07
N VAL A 122 1.63 -0.66 7.75
CA VAL A 122 1.60 -1.95 7.06
C VAL A 122 2.64 -1.94 5.96
N GLY A 123 3.47 -2.96 5.88
CA GLY A 123 4.46 -3.14 4.82
C GLY A 123 4.00 -4.19 3.80
N GLY A 124 4.17 -3.88 2.52
CA GLY A 124 3.74 -4.70 1.39
C GLY A 124 4.86 -5.14 0.43
N PRO A 125 5.98 -5.72 0.90
CA PRO A 125 7.00 -6.20 -0.03
C PRO A 125 6.47 -7.31 -0.93
N ASP A 126 6.91 -7.30 -2.18
CA ASP A 126 6.64 -8.37 -3.14
C ASP A 126 7.82 -9.34 -3.22
N PRO A 127 7.63 -10.66 -3.15
CA PRO A 127 8.75 -11.61 -3.19
C PRO A 127 9.54 -11.58 -4.51
N ALA A 128 8.91 -11.21 -5.63
CA ALA A 128 9.60 -11.12 -6.91
C ALA A 128 10.50 -9.88 -6.98
N ASP A 129 10.04 -8.75 -6.42
CA ASP A 129 10.75 -7.47 -6.48
C ASP A 129 11.75 -7.30 -5.33
N VAL A 130 11.38 -7.71 -4.13
CA VAL A 130 12.21 -7.49 -2.93
C VAL A 130 13.49 -8.33 -2.89
N GLY A 131 13.60 -9.35 -3.73
CA GLY A 131 14.77 -10.24 -3.79
C GLY A 131 14.54 -11.64 -3.24
N GLY A 132 13.27 -12.07 -3.16
CA GLY A 132 12.88 -13.44 -2.84
C GLY A 132 12.47 -13.67 -1.39
N ILE A 133 12.20 -14.94 -1.09
CA ILE A 133 11.66 -15.43 0.18
C ILE A 133 12.49 -14.98 1.39
N ALA A 134 13.82 -15.05 1.30
CA ALA A 134 14.70 -14.72 2.41
C ALA A 134 14.67 -13.23 2.75
N GLU A 135 14.62 -12.36 1.75
CA GLU A 135 14.51 -10.91 1.95
C GLU A 135 13.18 -10.56 2.59
N LEU A 136 12.08 -11.09 2.06
CA LEU A 136 10.74 -10.84 2.57
C LEU A 136 10.57 -11.36 4.01
N LYS A 137 11.07 -12.55 4.30
CA LYS A 137 11.06 -13.12 5.66
C LYS A 137 11.78 -12.21 6.65
N TRP A 138 12.98 -11.76 6.33
CA TRP A 138 13.74 -10.85 7.18
C TRP A 138 12.99 -9.53 7.43
N ILE A 139 12.40 -8.95 6.38
CA ILE A 139 11.62 -7.72 6.50
C ILE A 139 10.45 -7.91 7.45
N ALA A 140 9.71 -9.02 7.32
CA ALA A 140 8.58 -9.33 8.19
C ALA A 140 8.99 -9.48 9.67
N GLU A 141 10.10 -10.17 9.94
CA GLU A 141 10.62 -10.32 11.30
C GLU A 141 11.08 -8.98 11.88
N TYR A 142 11.75 -8.17 11.08
CA TYR A 142 12.20 -6.85 11.52
C TYR A 142 11.03 -5.89 11.73
N ALA A 143 10.04 -5.89 10.86
CA ALA A 143 8.80 -5.14 11.01
C ALA A 143 8.05 -5.53 12.29
N ASN A 144 8.01 -6.83 12.61
CA ASN A 144 7.40 -7.32 13.85
C ASN A 144 8.04 -6.73 15.11
N LEU A 145 9.37 -6.58 15.14
CA LEU A 145 10.09 -5.96 16.26
C LEU A 145 9.74 -4.46 16.43
N HIS A 146 9.22 -3.84 15.41
CA HIS A 146 8.81 -2.43 15.40
C HIS A 146 7.29 -2.23 15.44
N GLY A 147 6.50 -3.31 15.59
CA GLY A 147 5.04 -3.23 15.66
C GLY A 147 4.38 -2.89 14.34
N ILE A 148 5.06 -3.08 13.21
CA ILE A 148 4.51 -2.85 11.86
C ILE A 148 3.93 -4.17 11.35
N MET A 149 2.72 -4.08 10.79
CA MET A 149 2.01 -5.21 10.21
C MET A 149 2.52 -5.52 8.79
N MET A 150 2.22 -6.71 8.31
CA MET A 150 2.61 -7.17 6.98
C MET A 150 1.41 -7.60 6.17
N ALA A 151 1.29 -7.04 4.97
CA ALA A 151 0.32 -7.44 3.95
C ALA A 151 1.03 -7.45 2.58
N PRO A 152 1.82 -8.51 2.30
CA PRO A 152 2.65 -8.56 1.09
C PRO A 152 1.85 -8.51 -0.20
N HIS A 153 2.42 -7.82 -1.19
CA HIS A 153 1.96 -7.79 -2.57
C HIS A 153 2.26 -9.10 -3.30
N GLY A 154 1.51 -9.41 -4.40
CA GLY A 154 1.74 -10.62 -5.17
C GLY A 154 0.81 -10.84 -6.36
N VAL A 155 0.35 -9.79 -7.02
CA VAL A 155 -0.67 -9.89 -8.08
C VAL A 155 -0.13 -10.45 -9.40
N PHE A 156 1.09 -10.09 -9.79
CA PHE A 156 1.62 -10.38 -11.14
C PHE A 156 2.71 -11.44 -11.19
N ASP A 157 2.95 -12.15 -10.11
CA ASP A 157 4.10 -13.03 -9.92
C ASP A 157 3.98 -14.39 -10.59
N GLY A 158 2.87 -14.71 -11.22
CA GLY A 158 2.61 -16.03 -11.74
C GLY A 158 2.59 -17.10 -10.65
N VAL A 159 2.52 -18.36 -11.07
CA VAL A 159 2.41 -19.50 -10.13
C VAL A 159 3.63 -19.64 -9.20
N PHE A 160 4.83 -19.28 -9.66
CA PHE A 160 6.04 -19.38 -8.85
C PHE A 160 6.10 -18.29 -7.79
N GLY A 161 5.75 -17.05 -8.15
CA GLY A 161 5.67 -15.94 -7.19
C GLY A 161 4.59 -16.18 -6.15
N MET A 162 3.41 -16.62 -6.55
CA MET A 162 2.33 -16.98 -5.62
C MET A 162 2.72 -18.13 -4.69
N ALA A 163 3.44 -19.14 -5.19
CA ALA A 163 3.97 -20.20 -4.35
C ALA A 163 4.98 -19.65 -3.33
N ALA A 164 5.92 -18.81 -3.77
CA ALA A 164 6.90 -18.17 -2.91
C ALA A 164 6.21 -17.33 -1.82
N LEU A 165 5.23 -16.50 -2.21
CA LEU A 165 4.44 -15.66 -1.31
C LEU A 165 3.69 -16.49 -0.27
N THR A 166 3.00 -17.55 -0.69
CA THR A 166 2.28 -18.45 0.21
C THR A 166 3.22 -19.10 1.23
N HIS A 167 4.37 -19.62 0.77
CA HIS A 167 5.32 -20.27 1.66
C HIS A 167 5.95 -19.29 2.66
N VAL A 168 6.36 -18.10 2.24
CA VAL A 168 6.95 -17.14 3.14
C VAL A 168 5.92 -16.58 4.13
N SER A 169 4.70 -16.32 3.67
CA SER A 169 3.61 -15.81 4.51
C SER A 169 3.25 -16.79 5.62
N ALA A 170 3.25 -18.09 5.34
CA ALA A 170 3.02 -19.13 6.34
C ALA A 170 4.09 -19.18 7.46
N THR A 171 5.22 -18.51 7.27
CA THR A 171 6.32 -18.46 8.25
C THR A 171 6.47 -17.12 8.95
N MET A 172 5.65 -16.14 8.58
CA MET A 172 5.74 -14.80 9.18
C MET A 172 5.35 -14.79 10.66
N PRO A 173 5.85 -13.84 11.44
CA PRO A 173 5.40 -13.61 12.81
C PRO A 173 3.91 -13.20 12.88
N ASN A 174 3.42 -12.96 14.10
CA ASN A 174 2.02 -12.57 14.34
C ASN A 174 1.63 -11.19 13.80
N ASN A 175 2.52 -10.50 13.12
CA ASN A 175 2.25 -9.25 12.42
C ASN A 175 1.72 -9.46 11.00
N TYR A 176 1.58 -10.69 10.52
CA TYR A 176 0.98 -10.99 9.23
C TYR A 176 -0.55 -10.77 9.26
N ILE A 177 -1.09 -10.05 8.28
CA ILE A 177 -2.53 -9.81 8.12
C ILE A 177 -3.09 -10.72 7.02
N ALA A 178 -2.60 -10.55 5.80
CA ALA A 178 -3.03 -11.21 4.57
C ALA A 178 -1.92 -11.04 3.53
N TYR A 179 -2.07 -11.68 2.39
CA TYR A 179 -1.35 -11.31 1.18
C TYR A 179 -2.33 -11.07 0.05
N GLU A 180 -1.91 -10.34 -0.92
CA GLU A 180 -2.71 -10.03 -2.07
C GLU A 180 -2.83 -11.26 -2.97
N TYR A 181 -4.05 -11.56 -3.40
CA TYR A 181 -4.33 -12.68 -4.29
C TYR A 181 -5.02 -12.17 -5.55
N PRO A 182 -4.47 -12.44 -6.73
CA PRO A 182 -5.01 -11.93 -7.99
C PRO A 182 -6.40 -12.52 -8.28
N GLN A 183 -7.27 -11.67 -8.79
CA GLN A 183 -8.56 -12.11 -9.31
C GLN A 183 -8.45 -12.24 -10.83
N GLY A 184 -8.91 -13.39 -11.37
CA GLY A 184 -8.93 -13.61 -12.80
C GLY A 184 -7.58 -13.97 -13.39
N HIS A 185 -7.03 -15.10 -12.98
CA HIS A 185 -5.84 -15.67 -13.60
C HIS A 185 -6.18 -16.36 -14.93
N PRO A 186 -5.22 -16.47 -15.87
CA PRO A 186 -5.37 -17.26 -17.09
C PRO A 186 -5.54 -18.76 -16.77
N ASP A 187 -6.20 -19.50 -17.66
CA ASP A 187 -6.46 -20.95 -17.49
C ASP A 187 -5.18 -21.82 -17.36
N TRP A 188 -4.01 -21.29 -17.73
CA TRP A 188 -2.71 -21.96 -17.60
C TRP A 188 -1.96 -21.65 -16.29
N TRP A 189 -2.59 -21.00 -15.39
CA TRP A 189 -2.04 -20.59 -14.08
C TRP A 189 -2.44 -21.58 -12.98
#